data_bb6c78987f7b76da3fbd884882362361
#
_entry.id   bb6c78987f7b76da3fbd884882362361
#
_cell.length_a   1.000
_cell.length_b   1.000
_cell.length_c   1.000
_cell.angle_alpha   90.00
_cell.angle_beta   90.00
_cell.angle_gamma   90.00
#
_symmetry.space_group_name_H-M   'P 1'
#
loop_
_entity.id
_entity.type
_entity.pdbx_description
1 polymer ?
#
loop_
_entity_poly.entity_id
_entity_poly.type
_entity_poly.pdbx_seq_one_letter_code
_entity_poly.pdbx_strand_id
1 'polypeptide(L)'
;RIGGNIQVEEGDYNFNNTITAMGYSPIDPSHRYALTYSGNFYYSSNNGHSWTMSSGFTGPGSHYFYGAKILPSKVELGKVIIAGSGYSNPPVFISSNHGGSFSSMSHGIPNTLVFDLASTESDNFIFAATAVGAFAFSTEGEVWEDIMGFEGPDQTYWTVEYVSEIYSARFGTYGRGIWDFIINDDPIISGDINQDTIVNIQDLILLVNFILG
;
A
#
# COMPACT_ATOMS: atom_id res chain seq x y z
N ARG A 1 3.40 33.76 -11.76
CA ARG A 1 4.70 33.21 -12.14
C ARG A 1 5.38 32.80 -10.83
N ILE A 2 5.44 31.51 -10.55
CA ILE A 2 6.28 30.95 -9.50
C ILE A 2 7.71 31.04 -10.06
N GLY A 3 8.37 32.18 -9.88
CA GLY A 3 9.65 32.44 -10.52
C GLY A 3 10.80 32.36 -9.53
N GLY A 4 11.87 31.74 -9.92
CA GLY A 4 13.21 31.98 -9.38
C GLY A 4 13.71 31.01 -8.33
N ASN A 5 12.85 30.16 -7.70
CA ASN A 5 13.29 29.24 -6.64
C ASN A 5 13.20 27.75 -7.02
N ILE A 6 12.80 27.44 -8.24
CA ILE A 6 12.78 26.06 -8.74
C ILE A 6 14.00 25.87 -9.62
N GLN A 7 14.91 25.03 -9.17
CA GLN A 7 16.04 24.56 -9.97
C GLN A 7 15.67 23.25 -10.62
N VAL A 8 15.99 23.11 -11.89
CA VAL A 8 15.83 21.85 -12.63
C VAL A 8 17.23 21.26 -12.77
N GLU A 9 17.43 20.10 -12.21
CA GLU A 9 18.64 19.31 -12.36
C GLU A 9 18.32 18.08 -13.21
N GLU A 10 19.13 17.81 -14.20
CA GLU A 10 19.04 16.58 -14.99
C GLU A 10 19.64 15.43 -14.18
N GLY A 11 18.90 14.32 -14.09
CA GLY A 11 19.42 13.10 -13.47
C GLY A 11 20.47 12.43 -14.37
N ASP A 12 21.58 12.06 -13.80
CA ASP A 12 22.73 11.47 -14.51
C ASP A 12 22.51 10.03 -15.00
N TYR A 13 21.36 9.40 -14.67
CA TYR A 13 21.11 8.00 -14.96
C TYR A 13 20.04 7.79 -16.03
N ASN A 14 20.42 7.05 -17.08
CA ASN A 14 19.48 6.67 -18.13
C ASN A 14 19.00 5.23 -17.94
N PHE A 15 17.72 5.05 -17.62
CA PHE A 15 17.09 3.74 -17.48
C PHE A 15 16.88 3.00 -18.79
N ASN A 16 17.08 3.66 -19.95
CA ASN A 16 16.79 3.14 -21.30
C ASN A 16 15.37 2.59 -21.45
N ASN A 17 14.45 3.05 -20.63
CA ASN A 17 13.06 2.61 -20.60
C ASN A 17 12.16 3.67 -19.96
N THR A 18 10.86 3.58 -20.23
CA THR A 18 9.87 4.46 -19.60
C THR A 18 9.73 4.11 -18.12
N ILE A 19 9.87 5.10 -17.24
CA ILE A 19 9.58 4.98 -15.82
C ILE A 19 8.06 5.01 -15.65
N THR A 20 7.51 4.03 -14.95
CA THR A 20 6.08 3.90 -14.69
C THR A 20 5.70 4.18 -13.23
N ALA A 21 6.63 3.98 -12.31
CA ALA A 21 6.44 4.38 -10.92
C ALA A 21 7.76 4.81 -10.29
N MET A 22 7.68 5.75 -9.35
CA MET A 22 8.81 6.21 -8.54
C MET A 22 8.39 6.27 -7.08
N GLY A 23 9.36 6.11 -6.19
CA GLY A 23 9.19 6.28 -4.76
C GLY A 23 10.51 6.63 -4.07
N TYR A 24 10.41 7.06 -2.84
CA TYR A 24 11.56 7.25 -1.95
C TYR A 24 11.18 6.80 -0.55
N SER A 25 12.17 6.40 0.25
CA SER A 25 11.92 6.03 1.64
C SER A 25 11.58 7.27 2.47
N PRO A 26 10.46 7.29 3.20
CA PRO A 26 10.15 8.39 4.11
C PRO A 26 11.10 8.43 5.32
N ILE A 27 11.77 7.32 5.65
CA ILE A 27 12.71 7.22 6.76
C ILE A 27 14.06 7.82 6.37
N ASP A 28 14.54 7.51 5.15
CA ASP A 28 15.77 8.05 4.59
C ASP A 28 15.56 8.39 3.12
N PRO A 29 15.29 9.65 2.76
CA PRO A 29 15.01 10.07 1.39
C PRO A 29 16.15 9.89 0.39
N SER A 30 17.37 9.56 0.85
CA SER A 30 18.48 9.19 -0.03
C SER A 30 18.22 7.87 -0.75
N HIS A 31 17.39 7.01 -0.18
CA HIS A 31 16.92 5.76 -0.79
C HIS A 31 15.75 6.03 -1.74
N ARG A 32 15.99 5.85 -3.02
CA ARG A 32 15.02 6.09 -4.09
C ARG A 32 14.80 4.84 -4.92
N TYR A 33 13.60 4.72 -5.46
CA TYR A 33 13.14 3.54 -6.17
C TYR A 33 12.46 3.92 -7.49
N ALA A 34 12.64 3.10 -8.51
CA ALA A 34 11.99 3.28 -9.80
C ALA A 34 11.58 1.94 -10.40
N LEU A 35 10.40 1.92 -11.01
CA LEU A 35 9.90 0.83 -11.87
C LEU A 35 9.82 1.31 -13.30
N THR A 36 10.13 0.43 -14.23
CA THR A 36 10.04 0.72 -15.64
C THR A 36 8.91 -0.06 -16.31
N TYR A 37 8.52 0.39 -17.49
CA TYR A 37 7.51 -0.26 -18.32
C TYR A 37 7.79 -1.74 -18.61
N SER A 38 9.06 -2.11 -18.74
CA SER A 38 9.47 -3.52 -18.93
C SER A 38 9.48 -4.35 -17.64
N GLY A 39 9.08 -3.78 -16.50
CA GLY A 39 9.02 -4.46 -15.22
C GLY A 39 10.35 -4.57 -14.49
N ASN A 40 11.35 -3.79 -14.88
CA ASN A 40 12.61 -3.75 -14.11
C ASN A 40 12.46 -2.80 -12.93
N PHE A 41 12.95 -3.24 -11.77
CA PHE A 41 13.03 -2.43 -10.57
C PHE A 41 14.47 -1.95 -10.35
N TYR A 42 14.61 -0.69 -10.00
CA TYR A 42 15.87 -0.04 -9.69
C TYR A 42 15.82 0.62 -8.33
N TYR A 43 16.94 0.59 -7.62
CA TYR A 43 17.11 1.29 -6.36
C TYR A 43 18.40 2.10 -6.33
N SER A 44 18.37 3.19 -5.57
CA SER A 44 19.48 4.09 -5.29
C SER A 44 19.55 4.32 -3.78
N SER A 45 20.75 4.45 -3.24
CA SER A 45 21.01 4.85 -1.84
C SER A 45 21.75 6.18 -1.73
N ASN A 46 21.82 6.95 -2.82
CA ASN A 46 22.58 8.18 -2.89
C ASN A 46 21.85 9.29 -3.67
N ASN A 47 20.58 9.50 -3.35
CA ASN A 47 19.74 10.52 -3.96
C ASN A 47 19.54 10.38 -5.49
N GLY A 48 19.73 9.17 -6.04
CA GLY A 48 19.58 8.94 -7.48
C GLY A 48 20.82 9.24 -8.32
N HIS A 49 21.98 9.53 -7.70
CA HIS A 49 23.22 9.71 -8.44
C HIS A 49 23.70 8.40 -9.09
N SER A 50 23.40 7.28 -8.48
CA SER A 50 23.59 5.97 -9.11
C SER A 50 22.44 5.04 -8.79
N TRP A 51 22.20 4.08 -9.70
CA TRP A 51 21.10 3.13 -9.58
C TRP A 51 21.60 1.70 -9.81
N THR A 52 21.03 0.80 -9.07
CA THR A 52 21.28 -0.65 -9.22
C THR A 52 19.97 -1.31 -9.62
N MET A 53 20.01 -2.11 -10.69
CA MET A 53 18.86 -2.92 -11.08
C MET A 53 18.74 -4.13 -10.13
N SER A 54 17.53 -4.40 -9.67
CA SER A 54 17.23 -5.60 -8.88
C SER A 54 17.54 -6.86 -9.71
N SER A 55 18.29 -7.77 -9.12
CA SER A 55 18.56 -9.08 -9.73
C SER A 55 17.55 -10.15 -9.33
N GLY A 56 16.80 -9.90 -8.25
CA GLY A 56 15.81 -10.82 -7.70
C GLY A 56 14.35 -10.49 -8.10
N PHE A 57 14.17 -9.57 -9.06
CA PHE A 57 12.88 -9.25 -9.62
C PHE A 57 13.01 -8.95 -11.11
N THR A 58 12.60 -9.91 -11.89
CA THR A 58 12.27 -9.70 -13.29
C THR A 58 10.76 -9.69 -13.35
N GLY A 59 10.15 -8.57 -13.51
CA GLY A 59 8.69 -8.49 -13.61
C GLY A 59 8.09 -9.56 -14.53
N PRO A 60 6.78 -9.75 -14.53
CA PRO A 60 6.16 -10.77 -15.34
C PRO A 60 6.58 -10.59 -16.79
N GLY A 61 7.19 -11.62 -17.37
CA GLY A 61 7.74 -11.59 -18.72
C GLY A 61 6.70 -11.12 -19.72
N SER A 62 7.08 -10.17 -20.54
CA SER A 62 6.45 -9.64 -21.75
C SER A 62 5.11 -8.92 -21.67
N HIS A 63 4.32 -9.03 -20.60
CA HIS A 63 3.00 -8.37 -20.53
C HIS A 63 2.77 -7.77 -19.15
N TYR A 64 2.92 -6.43 -19.05
CA TYR A 64 2.20 -5.61 -18.08
C TYR A 64 2.53 -5.79 -16.60
N PHE A 65 3.80 -5.80 -16.19
CA PHE A 65 4.02 -5.14 -14.94
C PHE A 65 4.09 -3.63 -15.22
N TYR A 66 2.96 -3.01 -15.56
CA TYR A 66 2.83 -1.60 -15.33
C TYR A 66 3.02 -1.42 -13.83
N GLY A 67 4.24 -1.09 -13.44
CA GLY A 67 4.52 -0.73 -12.07
C GLY A 67 3.67 0.46 -11.74
N ALA A 68 2.49 0.20 -11.25
CA ALA A 68 1.55 1.26 -10.95
C ALA A 68 1.96 2.00 -9.69
N LYS A 69 2.58 1.27 -8.73
CA LYS A 69 2.92 1.86 -7.43
C LYS A 69 4.17 1.23 -6.83
N ILE A 70 4.94 2.09 -6.17
CA ILE A 70 5.99 1.74 -5.21
C ILE A 70 5.57 2.34 -3.87
N LEU A 71 5.47 1.52 -2.84
CA LEU A 71 5.13 1.90 -1.48
C LEU A 71 6.28 1.50 -0.54
N PRO A 72 7.22 2.40 -0.27
CA PRO A 72 8.24 2.18 0.75
C PRO A 72 7.62 2.26 2.14
N SER A 73 8.08 1.41 3.04
CA SER A 73 7.63 1.39 4.44
C SER A 73 7.90 2.73 5.13
N LYS A 74 6.97 3.11 5.98
CA LYS A 74 7.08 4.30 6.85
C LYS A 74 7.86 4.01 8.14
N VAL A 75 7.99 2.74 8.52
CA VAL A 75 8.54 2.32 9.81
C VAL A 75 9.77 1.41 9.71
N GLU A 76 10.01 0.80 8.55
CA GLU A 76 11.11 -0.14 8.35
C GLU A 76 11.94 0.24 7.11
N LEU A 77 13.18 0.71 7.35
CA LEU A 77 14.08 1.08 6.27
C LEU A 77 14.46 -0.15 5.44
N GLY A 78 14.31 -0.05 4.12
CA GLY A 78 14.61 -1.13 3.19
C GLY A 78 13.45 -2.04 2.85
N LYS A 79 12.34 -1.93 3.57
CA LYS A 79 11.10 -2.61 3.21
C LYS A 79 10.35 -1.80 2.16
N VAL A 80 10.03 -2.44 1.04
CA VAL A 80 9.38 -1.82 -0.12
C VAL A 80 8.34 -2.78 -0.68
N ILE A 81 7.13 -2.29 -0.88
CA ILE A 81 6.06 -3.02 -1.54
C ILE A 81 5.86 -2.41 -2.92
N ILE A 82 5.69 -3.26 -3.91
CA ILE A 82 5.38 -2.84 -5.28
C ILE A 82 4.12 -3.52 -5.77
N ALA A 83 3.36 -2.79 -6.55
CA ALA A 83 2.15 -3.31 -7.16
C ALA A 83 2.04 -2.91 -8.63
N GLY A 84 1.30 -3.71 -9.37
CA GLY A 84 1.10 -3.49 -10.79
C GLY A 84 0.12 -4.46 -11.42
N SER A 85 0.40 -4.82 -12.65
CA SER A 85 -0.46 -5.68 -13.44
C SER A 85 -0.34 -7.13 -13.03
N GLY A 86 -1.46 -7.75 -12.73
CA GLY A 86 -1.54 -9.13 -12.27
C GLY A 86 -2.35 -10.09 -13.13
N TYR A 87 -2.67 -9.79 -14.37
CA TYR A 87 -3.58 -10.63 -15.18
C TYR A 87 -3.27 -12.13 -15.21
N SER A 88 -2.03 -12.50 -15.10
CA SER A 88 -1.61 -13.92 -15.01
C SER A 88 -0.51 -14.13 -13.95
N ASN A 89 -0.23 -13.11 -13.16
CA ASN A 89 0.85 -13.10 -12.20
C ASN A 89 0.38 -12.51 -10.87
N PRO A 90 1.07 -12.81 -9.77
CA PRO A 90 0.81 -12.12 -8.50
C PRO A 90 0.94 -10.61 -8.67
N PRO A 91 -0.05 -9.81 -8.21
CA PRO A 91 -0.05 -8.37 -8.46
C PRO A 91 0.76 -7.55 -7.47
N VAL A 92 1.13 -8.11 -6.31
CA VAL A 92 1.85 -7.42 -5.24
C VAL A 92 3.09 -8.21 -4.84
N PHE A 93 4.20 -7.50 -4.69
CA PHE A 93 5.47 -8.07 -4.24
C PHE A 93 6.07 -7.22 -3.13
N ILE A 94 6.84 -7.86 -2.24
CA ILE A 94 7.53 -7.22 -1.12
C ILE A 94 9.00 -7.52 -1.14
N SER A 95 9.80 -6.52 -0.78
CA SER A 95 11.22 -6.61 -0.50
C SER A 95 11.51 -6.12 0.90
N SER A 96 12.47 -6.75 1.58
CA SER A 96 13.03 -6.29 2.87
C SER A 96 14.49 -5.82 2.75
N ASN A 97 15.01 -5.70 1.55
CA ASN A 97 16.41 -5.37 1.29
C ASN A 97 16.57 -4.29 0.20
N HIS A 98 15.79 -3.21 0.32
CA HIS A 98 15.82 -2.06 -0.60
C HIS A 98 15.48 -2.41 -2.07
N GLY A 99 14.76 -3.51 -2.31
CA GLY A 99 14.45 -3.98 -3.64
C GLY A 99 15.56 -4.82 -4.29
N GLY A 100 16.55 -5.27 -3.53
CA GLY A 100 17.57 -6.20 -4.04
C GLY A 100 16.96 -7.53 -4.47
N SER A 101 15.93 -8.00 -3.77
CA SER A 101 15.12 -9.16 -4.13
C SER A 101 13.67 -8.98 -3.67
N PHE A 102 12.74 -9.70 -4.30
CA PHE A 102 11.32 -9.65 -4.01
C PHE A 102 10.72 -11.03 -3.82
N SER A 103 9.71 -11.11 -2.97
CA SER A 103 8.81 -12.26 -2.84
C SER A 103 7.37 -11.81 -3.11
N SER A 104 6.51 -12.76 -3.52
CA SER A 104 5.08 -12.47 -3.71
C SER A 104 4.41 -12.16 -2.36
N MET A 105 3.59 -11.11 -2.35
CA MET A 105 2.73 -10.71 -1.24
C MET A 105 1.28 -10.65 -1.75
N SER A 106 0.82 -11.72 -2.39
CA SER A 106 -0.47 -11.71 -3.10
C SER A 106 -1.46 -12.76 -2.59
N HIS A 107 -1.24 -13.31 -1.40
CA HIS A 107 -2.19 -14.26 -0.80
C HIS A 107 -3.50 -13.53 -0.46
N GLY A 108 -4.62 -13.99 -0.99
CA GLY A 108 -5.96 -13.41 -0.78
C GLY A 108 -6.40 -12.37 -1.82
N ILE A 109 -5.48 -11.75 -2.57
CA ILE A 109 -5.83 -10.86 -3.68
C ILE A 109 -5.80 -11.63 -5.01
N PRO A 110 -6.82 -11.50 -5.86
CA PRO A 110 -6.83 -12.18 -7.16
C PRO A 110 -5.76 -11.63 -8.11
N ASN A 111 -5.43 -12.39 -9.14
CA ASN A 111 -4.60 -11.88 -10.24
C ASN A 111 -5.38 -10.80 -10.99
N THR A 112 -5.13 -9.55 -10.66
CA THR A 112 -5.81 -8.37 -11.17
C THR A 112 -4.84 -7.22 -11.35
N LEU A 113 -5.29 -6.14 -11.95
CA LEU A 113 -4.56 -4.87 -11.95
C LEU A 113 -4.69 -4.21 -10.59
N VAL A 114 -3.56 -3.93 -9.95
CA VAL A 114 -3.46 -3.06 -8.78
C VAL A 114 -2.94 -1.72 -9.24
N PHE A 115 -3.75 -0.68 -9.13
CA PHE A 115 -3.43 0.66 -9.64
C PHE A 115 -2.71 1.51 -8.60
N ASP A 116 -3.07 1.33 -7.32
CA ASP A 116 -2.52 2.15 -6.25
C ASP A 116 -2.47 1.38 -4.92
N LEU A 117 -1.53 1.81 -4.05
CA LEU A 117 -1.36 1.30 -2.69
C LEU A 117 -1.22 2.47 -1.73
N ALA A 118 -1.76 2.31 -0.53
CA ALA A 118 -1.50 3.16 0.62
C ALA A 118 -1.31 2.32 1.88
N SER A 119 -0.67 2.87 2.91
CA SER A 119 -0.56 2.22 4.22
C SER A 119 -0.91 3.18 5.35
N THR A 120 -1.29 2.62 6.49
CA THR A 120 -1.37 3.34 7.76
C THR A 120 0.00 3.90 8.16
N GLU A 121 0.05 4.79 9.15
CA GLU A 121 1.32 5.35 9.61
C GLU A 121 2.26 4.32 10.24
N SER A 122 1.70 3.25 10.80
CA SER A 122 2.43 2.12 11.39
C SER A 122 2.69 0.97 10.41
N ASP A 123 2.22 1.08 9.16
CA ASP A 123 2.21 0.01 8.16
C ASP A 123 1.46 -1.28 8.59
N ASN A 124 0.62 -1.22 9.63
CA ASN A 124 -0.16 -2.38 10.09
C ASN A 124 -1.23 -2.79 9.09
N PHE A 125 -1.75 -1.83 8.34
CA PHE A 125 -2.65 -2.07 7.22
C PHE A 125 -2.09 -1.49 5.94
N ILE A 126 -2.27 -2.23 4.86
CA ILE A 126 -1.94 -1.80 3.50
C ILE A 126 -3.20 -1.96 2.66
N PHE A 127 -3.53 -0.95 1.88
CA PHE A 127 -4.73 -0.89 1.05
C PHE A 127 -4.36 -0.93 -0.42
N ALA A 128 -5.17 -1.62 -1.22
CA ALA A 128 -4.97 -1.75 -2.65
C ALA A 128 -6.23 -1.35 -3.42
N ALA A 129 -6.08 -0.39 -4.32
CA ALA A 129 -7.10 -0.03 -5.31
C ALA A 129 -6.88 -0.88 -6.57
N THR A 130 -7.89 -1.66 -6.97
CA THR A 130 -7.76 -2.66 -8.03
C THR A 130 -8.84 -2.55 -9.12
N ALA A 131 -8.63 -3.27 -10.21
CA ALA A 131 -9.62 -3.36 -11.30
C ALA A 131 -10.91 -4.08 -10.87
N VAL A 132 -10.88 -4.84 -9.78
CA VAL A 132 -12.00 -5.69 -9.34
C VAL A 132 -12.48 -5.37 -7.94
N GLY A 133 -11.97 -4.33 -7.29
CA GLY A 133 -12.41 -3.95 -5.96
C GLY A 133 -11.35 -3.26 -5.13
N ALA A 134 -11.66 -3.05 -3.86
CA ALA A 134 -10.79 -2.54 -2.82
C ALA A 134 -10.38 -3.67 -1.89
N PHE A 135 -9.08 -3.76 -1.59
CA PHE A 135 -8.53 -4.80 -0.72
C PHE A 135 -7.71 -4.17 0.40
N ALA A 136 -7.68 -4.84 1.55
CA ALA A 136 -6.79 -4.52 2.65
C ALA A 136 -5.95 -5.74 3.04
N PHE A 137 -4.71 -5.48 3.42
CA PHE A 137 -3.79 -6.46 3.99
C PHE A 137 -3.49 -6.05 5.43
N SER A 138 -3.70 -6.99 6.36
CA SER A 138 -3.26 -6.84 7.74
C SER A 138 -1.94 -7.58 7.94
N THR A 139 -0.97 -6.93 8.58
CA THR A 139 0.31 -7.59 8.91
C THR A 139 0.17 -8.70 9.94
N GLU A 140 -0.90 -8.71 10.72
CA GLU A 140 -1.21 -9.81 11.65
C GLU A 140 -1.79 -11.03 10.94
N GLY A 141 -2.68 -10.79 9.96
CA GLY A 141 -3.34 -11.87 9.21
C GLY A 141 -2.52 -12.41 8.05
N GLU A 142 -1.56 -11.64 7.54
CA GLU A 142 -0.73 -11.97 6.38
C GLU A 142 -1.53 -12.36 5.12
N VAL A 143 -2.74 -11.80 4.98
CA VAL A 143 -3.66 -12.09 3.88
C VAL A 143 -4.36 -10.81 3.42
N TRP A 144 -4.60 -10.70 2.11
CA TRP A 144 -5.45 -9.66 1.55
C TRP A 144 -6.91 -10.06 1.69
N GLU A 145 -7.73 -9.16 2.16
CA GLU A 145 -9.17 -9.31 2.28
C GLU A 145 -9.88 -8.30 1.40
N ASP A 146 -10.98 -8.73 0.77
CA ASP A 146 -11.90 -7.83 0.09
C ASP A 146 -12.66 -7.01 1.13
N ILE A 147 -12.53 -5.70 1.07
CA ILE A 147 -13.14 -4.77 2.02
C ILE A 147 -14.37 -4.06 1.48
N MET A 148 -14.82 -4.36 0.27
CA MET A 148 -16.03 -3.73 -0.30
C MET A 148 -17.28 -4.12 0.48
N GLY A 149 -17.37 -5.36 0.97
CA GLY A 149 -18.54 -5.87 1.68
C GLY A 149 -19.80 -5.78 0.84
N PHE A 150 -20.94 -5.51 1.51
CA PHE A 150 -22.24 -5.31 0.84
C PHE A 150 -22.53 -3.85 0.48
N GLU A 151 -21.77 -2.89 1.00
CA GLU A 151 -22.03 -1.47 0.87
C GLU A 151 -21.13 -0.81 -0.17
N GLY A 152 -19.93 -1.33 -0.38
CA GLY A 152 -19.01 -0.83 -1.38
C GLY A 152 -19.45 -1.17 -2.80
N PRO A 153 -19.27 -0.27 -3.78
CA PRO A 153 -19.62 -0.57 -5.16
C PRO A 153 -18.65 -1.58 -5.78
N ASP A 154 -19.21 -2.64 -6.37
CA ASP A 154 -18.45 -3.61 -7.17
C ASP A 154 -18.03 -2.97 -8.51
N GLN A 155 -16.82 -2.43 -8.52
CA GLN A 155 -16.25 -1.77 -9.70
C GLN A 155 -14.72 -1.56 -9.56
N THR A 156 -14.13 -0.89 -10.55
CA THR A 156 -12.74 -0.49 -10.54
C THR A 156 -12.50 0.67 -9.57
N TYR A 157 -11.49 0.49 -8.71
CA TYR A 157 -10.93 1.52 -7.84
C TYR A 157 -9.57 1.94 -8.39
N TRP A 158 -9.38 3.25 -8.61
CA TRP A 158 -8.20 3.78 -9.29
C TRP A 158 -7.09 4.26 -8.37
N THR A 159 -7.48 4.78 -7.22
CA THR A 159 -6.54 5.37 -6.27
C THR A 159 -6.98 5.10 -4.85
N VAL A 160 -6.02 5.08 -3.94
CA VAL A 160 -6.24 4.98 -2.50
C VAL A 160 -5.27 5.88 -1.77
N GLU A 161 -5.74 6.54 -0.72
CA GLU A 161 -4.92 7.24 0.27
C GLU A 161 -5.37 6.87 1.66
N TYR A 162 -4.44 6.90 2.61
CA TYR A 162 -4.78 6.80 4.03
C TYR A 162 -4.92 8.20 4.61
N VAL A 163 -6.07 8.48 5.21
CA VAL A 163 -6.41 9.74 5.84
C VAL A 163 -6.35 9.54 7.35
N SER A 164 -5.21 9.88 7.94
CA SER A 164 -4.91 9.60 9.36
C SER A 164 -5.84 10.32 10.32
N GLU A 165 -6.33 11.53 9.96
CA GLU A 165 -7.20 12.35 10.78
C GLU A 165 -8.57 11.71 11.05
N ILE A 166 -9.00 10.81 10.19
CA ILE A 166 -10.29 10.11 10.30
C ILE A 166 -10.13 8.59 10.28
N TYR A 167 -8.90 8.09 10.41
CA TYR A 167 -8.59 6.65 10.41
C TYR A 167 -9.24 5.90 9.24
N SER A 168 -9.13 6.44 8.05
CA SER A 168 -9.83 5.91 6.88
C SER A 168 -8.93 5.66 5.69
N ALA A 169 -9.17 4.56 4.98
CA ALA A 169 -8.68 4.38 3.62
C ALA A 169 -9.69 4.99 2.64
N ARG A 170 -9.27 6.03 1.94
CA ARG A 170 -10.08 6.77 0.98
C ARG A 170 -9.79 6.31 -0.44
N PHE A 171 -10.79 5.80 -1.10
CA PHE A 171 -10.69 5.29 -2.45
C PHE A 171 -11.42 6.14 -3.46
N GLY A 172 -10.76 6.40 -4.59
CA GLY A 172 -11.37 6.97 -5.78
C GLY A 172 -11.80 5.88 -6.77
N THR A 173 -13.06 5.93 -7.20
CA THR A 173 -13.67 4.91 -8.06
C THR A 173 -13.89 5.40 -9.48
N TYR A 174 -14.08 4.47 -10.42
CA TYR A 174 -14.50 4.80 -11.77
C TYR A 174 -16.02 5.08 -11.82
N GLY A 175 -16.39 6.35 -11.69
CA GLY A 175 -17.77 6.79 -11.93
C GLY A 175 -18.75 6.65 -10.76
N ARG A 176 -18.31 6.22 -9.57
CA ARG A 176 -19.13 6.10 -8.36
C ARG A 176 -18.64 6.98 -7.21
N GLY A 177 -17.78 7.96 -7.49
CA GLY A 177 -17.30 8.92 -6.52
C GLY A 177 -16.16 8.42 -5.63
N ILE A 178 -16.10 8.96 -4.42
CA ILE A 178 -15.09 8.68 -3.41
C ILE A 178 -15.76 7.92 -2.27
N TRP A 179 -15.06 6.90 -1.76
CA TRP A 179 -15.52 6.02 -0.69
C TRP A 179 -14.48 5.96 0.42
N ASP A 180 -14.91 6.15 1.66
CA ASP A 180 -14.09 6.03 2.85
C ASP A 180 -14.39 4.70 3.54
N PHE A 181 -13.35 3.87 3.68
CA PHE A 181 -13.41 2.65 4.48
C PHE A 181 -12.77 2.95 5.82
N ILE A 182 -13.62 3.10 6.85
CA ILE A 182 -13.18 3.48 8.19
C ILE A 182 -12.54 2.27 8.85
N ILE A 183 -11.28 2.45 9.27
CA ILE A 183 -10.58 1.45 10.06
C ILE A 183 -11.02 1.69 11.50
N ASN A 184 -11.86 0.81 12.00
CA ASN A 184 -12.19 0.81 13.41
C ASN A 184 -11.01 0.21 14.18
N ASP A 185 -9.93 0.98 14.28
CA ASP A 185 -8.85 0.78 15.24
C ASP A 185 -9.27 1.33 16.62
N ASP A 186 -10.51 1.11 17.01
CA ASP A 186 -10.74 1.05 18.45
C ASP A 186 -9.93 -0.16 18.93
N PRO A 187 -8.88 0.03 19.70
CA PRO A 187 -8.25 -1.10 20.33
C PRO A 187 -9.40 -1.82 21.02
N ILE A 188 -9.62 -3.09 20.65
CA ILE A 188 -10.49 -3.94 21.46
C ILE A 188 -9.76 -4.00 22.81
N ILE A 189 -10.05 -3.01 23.65
CA ILE A 189 -9.53 -3.00 25.03
C ILE A 189 -10.25 -4.18 25.66
N SER A 190 -9.51 -5.27 25.82
CA SER A 190 -10.06 -6.50 26.40
C SER A 190 -10.76 -6.17 27.71
N GLY A 191 -12.08 -6.31 27.74
CA GLY A 191 -12.91 -5.94 28.88
C GLY A 191 -13.70 -4.64 28.74
N ASP A 192 -13.51 -3.86 27.67
CA ASP A 192 -14.35 -2.70 27.32
C ASP A 192 -15.59 -3.19 26.56
N ILE A 193 -16.64 -3.48 27.28
CA ILE A 193 -17.88 -4.06 26.75
C ILE A 193 -18.77 -2.98 26.13
N ASN A 194 -18.71 -1.75 26.66
CA ASN A 194 -19.53 -0.64 26.19
C ASN A 194 -18.84 0.17 25.09
N GLN A 195 -17.57 -0.15 24.76
CA GLN A 195 -16.76 0.50 23.73
C GLN A 195 -16.54 2.01 23.96
N ASP A 196 -16.45 2.43 25.24
CA ASP A 196 -16.17 3.81 25.61
C ASP A 196 -14.69 4.13 25.78
N THR A 197 -13.81 3.15 25.42
CA THR A 197 -12.34 3.18 25.53
C THR A 197 -11.78 3.18 26.96
N ILE A 198 -12.63 2.92 27.97
CA ILE A 198 -12.25 2.89 29.38
C ILE A 198 -12.74 1.61 30.04
N VAL A 199 -11.87 0.66 30.33
CA VAL A 199 -12.26 -0.54 31.11
C VAL A 199 -12.56 -0.14 32.56
N ASN A 200 -13.81 -0.25 32.96
CA ASN A 200 -14.28 0.16 34.29
C ASN A 200 -15.44 -0.73 34.79
N ILE A 201 -16.08 -0.32 35.92
CA ILE A 201 -17.18 -1.07 36.54
C ILE A 201 -18.41 -1.19 35.64
N GLN A 202 -18.59 -0.28 34.68
CA GLN A 202 -19.75 -0.29 33.77
C GLN A 202 -19.67 -1.48 32.81
N ASP A 203 -18.47 -1.82 32.32
CA ASP A 203 -18.22 -2.98 31.49
C ASP A 203 -18.52 -4.27 32.23
N LEU A 204 -18.09 -4.34 33.49
CA LEU A 204 -18.37 -5.49 34.35
C LEU A 204 -19.88 -5.68 34.57
N ILE A 205 -20.62 -4.60 34.78
CA ILE A 205 -22.10 -4.64 34.92
C ILE A 205 -22.74 -5.13 33.62
N LEU A 206 -22.29 -4.64 32.45
CA LEU A 206 -22.81 -5.11 31.16
C LEU A 206 -22.51 -6.58 30.92
N LEU A 207 -21.29 -7.02 31.22
CA LEU A 207 -20.91 -8.43 31.11
C LEU A 207 -21.75 -9.32 32.00
N VAL A 208 -21.97 -8.93 33.26
CA VAL A 208 -22.81 -9.67 34.21
C VAL A 208 -24.26 -9.74 33.72
N ASN A 209 -24.81 -8.64 33.23
CA ASN A 209 -26.18 -8.63 32.67
C ASN A 209 -26.27 -9.50 31.42
N PHE A 210 -25.25 -9.54 30.57
CA PHE A 210 -25.22 -10.42 29.41
C PHE A 210 -25.17 -11.92 29.78
N ILE A 211 -24.47 -12.26 30.87
CA ILE A 211 -24.36 -13.65 31.34
C ILE A 211 -25.61 -14.13 32.10
N LEU A 212 -26.24 -13.23 32.85
CA LEU A 212 -27.39 -13.56 33.69
C LEU A 212 -28.75 -13.38 32.99
N GLY A 213 -28.79 -12.75 31.81
CA GLY A 213 -29.86 -12.63 30.83
C GLY A 213 -31.07 -12.27 31.11
#